data_301f219291e5196edf5c706a1ed17eeb
#
_entry.id   301f219291e5196edf5c706a1ed17eeb
#
_cell.length_a   1.000
_cell.length_b   1.000
_cell.length_c   1.000
_cell.angle_alpha   90.00
_cell.angle_beta   90.00
_cell.angle_gamma   90.00
#
_symmetry.space_group_name_H-M   'P 1'
#
loop_
_entity.id
_entity.type
_entity.pdbx_description
1 polymer ?
#
loop_
_entity_poly.entity_id
_entity_poly.type
_entity_poly.pdbx_seq_one_letter_code
_entity_poly.pdbx_strand_id
1 'polypeptide(L)'
;MNTSNLRIALIGECMIELQHRADGSLQQSFGGDTLNSAVYLARELGEGARVDYVTALGDDSFSDAMCQGWAAEGIGLDKVQRLSGRLPGLYCIQTDERGERRFLYWRNEAAVRDCFNTPAAGAILEQLRDYDVLYFSGITLAVLGEAGRARLLELLPEARRRGARVVFDNNYRPRLWASVEQAWQAYRQVLEQVDLALLTLDDEQALFGHADAEAVLAAYPGLAEVVVKCGAQPCWVRCGEGLYQVPAQLVDKVVDTTAAGDSFSAAYLAARLSGQEPVSAAEAGHRLAARVIQYPGALIPRHSV
;
A
#
# COMPACT_ATOMS: atom_id res chain seq x y z
N MET A 1 5.23 15.33 -16.88
CA MET A 1 5.92 16.07 -15.79
C MET A 1 7.38 15.64 -15.78
N ASN A 2 8.30 16.51 -15.47
CA ASN A 2 9.70 16.12 -15.28
C ASN A 2 9.78 15.35 -13.96
N THR A 3 10.10 14.06 -13.97
CA THR A 3 10.14 13.19 -12.78
C THR A 3 11.30 13.51 -11.83
N SER A 4 12.25 14.35 -12.27
CA SER A 4 13.39 14.75 -11.47
C SER A 4 12.94 15.60 -10.27
N ASN A 5 13.06 15.05 -9.06
CA ASN A 5 12.75 15.61 -7.74
C ASN A 5 11.32 15.37 -7.18
N LEU A 6 10.54 14.43 -7.70
CA LEU A 6 9.27 14.09 -7.06
C LEU A 6 9.50 13.56 -5.64
N ARG A 7 8.72 14.08 -4.69
CA ARG A 7 8.68 13.62 -3.30
C ARG A 7 7.40 12.81 -3.07
N ILE A 8 7.56 11.54 -2.75
CA ILE A 8 6.45 10.60 -2.61
C ILE A 8 6.49 10.02 -1.20
N ALA A 9 5.41 10.16 -0.45
CA ALA A 9 5.26 9.59 0.88
C ALA A 9 4.31 8.40 0.84
N LEU A 10 4.78 7.22 1.28
CA LEU A 10 3.92 6.08 1.54
C LEU A 10 3.74 5.92 3.04
N ILE A 11 2.47 5.94 3.48
CA ILE A 11 2.09 5.97 4.89
C ILE A 11 1.48 4.62 5.27
N GLY A 12 2.05 3.94 6.26
CA GLY A 12 1.46 2.68 6.70
C GLY A 12 2.29 1.87 7.68
N GLU A 13 2.02 0.57 7.74
CA GLU A 13 2.64 -0.37 8.66
C GLU A 13 3.54 -1.36 7.94
N CYS A 14 4.71 -1.62 8.53
CA CYS A 14 5.49 -2.81 8.26
C CYS A 14 5.59 -3.65 9.52
N MET A 15 5.41 -4.96 9.37
CA MET A 15 5.39 -5.93 10.46
C MET A 15 6.54 -6.92 10.33
N ILE A 16 6.89 -7.54 11.44
CA ILE A 16 7.70 -8.75 11.46
C ILE A 16 6.82 -9.89 10.94
N GLU A 17 7.31 -10.59 9.92
CA GLU A 17 6.70 -11.82 9.39
C GLU A 17 7.49 -13.02 9.88
N LEU A 18 6.81 -13.99 10.47
CA LEU A 18 7.35 -15.30 10.81
C LEU A 18 6.63 -16.36 9.99
N GLN A 19 7.37 -17.15 9.22
CA GLN A 19 6.81 -18.24 8.44
C GLN A 19 7.34 -19.59 8.95
N HIS A 20 6.43 -20.51 9.29
CA HIS A 20 6.79 -21.89 9.60
C HIS A 20 7.33 -22.61 8.39
N ARG A 21 8.48 -23.24 8.55
CA ARG A 21 9.07 -24.14 7.56
C ARG A 21 8.78 -25.61 7.89
N ALA A 22 8.89 -26.49 6.91
CA ALA A 22 8.65 -27.92 7.06
C ALA A 22 9.58 -28.61 8.08
N ASP A 23 10.77 -28.06 8.32
CA ASP A 23 11.73 -28.54 9.32
C ASP A 23 11.44 -28.06 10.76
N GLY A 24 10.33 -27.33 10.96
CA GLY A 24 9.93 -26.74 12.26
C GLY A 24 10.62 -25.41 12.59
N SER A 25 11.54 -24.93 11.78
CA SER A 25 12.15 -23.61 11.96
C SER A 25 11.18 -22.49 11.56
N LEU A 26 11.48 -21.26 12.04
CA LEU A 26 10.79 -20.04 11.64
C LEU A 26 11.70 -19.23 10.74
N GLN A 27 11.20 -18.92 9.55
CA GLN A 27 11.82 -17.92 8.70
C GLN A 27 11.28 -16.56 9.08
N GLN A 28 12.18 -15.61 9.34
CA GLN A 28 11.84 -14.21 9.58
C GLN A 28 11.99 -13.40 8.30
N SER A 29 11.02 -12.54 8.05
CA SER A 29 11.03 -11.50 7.03
C SER A 29 10.24 -10.28 7.51
N PHE A 30 10.08 -9.29 6.67
CA PHE A 30 9.28 -8.09 6.95
C PHE A 30 8.25 -7.90 5.85
N GLY A 31 7.03 -7.53 6.20
CA GLY A 31 5.94 -7.35 5.24
C GLY A 31 4.97 -6.26 5.67
N GLY A 32 4.42 -5.59 4.66
CA GLY A 32 3.40 -4.56 4.79
C GLY A 32 3.01 -4.07 3.41
N ASP A 33 1.72 -3.88 3.15
CA ASP A 33 1.20 -3.51 1.83
C ASP A 33 1.82 -2.20 1.30
N THR A 34 1.81 -1.16 2.10
CA THR A 34 2.39 0.14 1.72
C THR A 34 3.91 0.09 1.63
N LEU A 35 4.59 -0.76 2.42
CA LEU A 35 6.02 -0.97 2.26
C LEU A 35 6.34 -1.70 0.96
N ASN A 36 5.58 -2.76 0.62
CA ASN A 36 5.74 -3.47 -0.64
C ASN A 36 5.60 -2.50 -1.81
N SER A 37 4.56 -1.67 -1.79
CA SER A 37 4.36 -0.62 -2.79
C SER A 37 5.51 0.39 -2.80
N ALA A 38 6.06 0.79 -1.65
CA ALA A 38 7.18 1.73 -1.57
C ALA A 38 8.44 1.16 -2.22
N VAL A 39 8.77 -0.11 -1.94
CA VAL A 39 9.94 -0.78 -2.50
C VAL A 39 9.81 -0.88 -4.03
N TYR A 40 8.69 -1.37 -4.54
CA TYR A 40 8.50 -1.49 -5.98
C TYR A 40 8.46 -0.12 -6.66
N LEU A 41 7.82 0.88 -6.05
CA LEU A 41 7.80 2.24 -6.59
C LEU A 41 9.21 2.86 -6.66
N ALA A 42 10.02 2.67 -5.62
CA ALA A 42 11.40 3.16 -5.61
C ALA A 42 12.25 2.47 -6.69
N ARG A 43 12.05 1.16 -6.91
CA ARG A 43 12.75 0.41 -7.95
C ARG A 43 12.35 0.85 -9.37
N GLU A 44 11.05 1.10 -9.61
CA GLU A 44 10.52 1.53 -10.92
C GLU A 44 10.90 2.98 -11.27
N LEU A 45 10.96 3.89 -10.29
CA LEU A 45 11.29 5.30 -10.51
C LEU A 45 12.81 5.58 -10.47
N GLY A 46 13.59 4.72 -9.81
CA GLY A 46 15.03 4.89 -9.65
C GLY A 46 15.38 6.25 -9.01
N GLU A 47 16.44 6.88 -9.51
CA GLU A 47 16.92 8.18 -9.01
C GLU A 47 16.02 9.37 -9.39
N GLY A 48 14.97 9.16 -10.18
CA GLY A 48 14.05 10.19 -10.65
C GLY A 48 13.11 10.71 -9.55
N ALA A 49 12.94 10.01 -8.44
CA ALA A 49 12.03 10.40 -7.37
C ALA A 49 12.60 9.99 -6.01
N ARG A 50 12.20 10.74 -4.98
CA ARG A 50 12.44 10.37 -3.59
C ARG A 50 11.19 9.71 -3.01
N VAL A 51 11.30 8.45 -2.63
CA VAL A 51 10.24 7.68 -1.96
C VAL A 51 10.56 7.62 -0.47
N ASP A 52 9.76 8.29 0.36
CA ASP A 52 9.89 8.28 1.82
C ASP A 52 8.82 7.38 2.44
N TYR A 53 9.19 6.56 3.44
CA TYR A 53 8.24 5.78 4.20
C TYR A 53 7.86 6.49 5.49
N VAL A 54 6.55 6.60 5.75
CA VAL A 54 5.99 7.32 6.92
C VAL A 54 5.35 6.30 7.85
N THR A 55 5.98 6.07 8.99
CA THR A 55 5.55 5.09 9.98
C THR A 55 6.14 5.39 11.36
N ALA A 56 5.80 4.56 12.33
CA ALA A 56 6.49 4.52 13.61
C ALA A 56 6.95 3.09 13.91
N LEU A 57 8.15 2.98 14.43
CA LEU A 57 8.81 1.74 14.85
C LEU A 57 9.27 1.86 16.32
N GLY A 58 9.76 0.78 16.88
CA GLY A 58 10.39 0.77 18.20
C GLY A 58 11.88 1.13 18.17
N ASP A 59 12.54 0.93 19.32
CA ASP A 59 13.99 1.08 19.52
C ASP A 59 14.69 -0.28 19.65
N ASP A 60 14.11 -1.29 19.03
CA ASP A 60 14.55 -2.69 19.03
C ASP A 60 15.31 -3.09 17.75
N SER A 61 15.96 -4.27 17.80
CA SER A 61 16.77 -4.78 16.70
C SER A 61 15.98 -5.11 15.42
N PHE A 62 14.68 -5.45 15.52
CA PHE A 62 13.85 -5.68 14.33
C PHE A 62 13.55 -4.37 13.63
N SER A 63 13.23 -3.33 14.40
CA SER A 63 13.06 -1.97 13.89
C SER A 63 14.31 -1.45 13.20
N ASP A 64 15.51 -1.75 13.75
CA ASP A 64 16.79 -1.40 13.11
C ASP A 64 17.00 -2.16 11.80
N ALA A 65 16.73 -3.46 11.77
CA ALA A 65 16.84 -4.28 10.57
C ALA A 65 15.86 -3.84 9.47
N MET A 66 14.63 -3.45 9.84
CA MET A 66 13.66 -2.86 8.90
C MET A 66 14.24 -1.58 8.25
N CYS A 67 14.73 -0.64 9.06
CA CYS A 67 15.31 0.60 8.55
C CYS A 67 16.51 0.35 7.63
N GLN A 68 17.39 -0.59 7.99
CA GLN A 68 18.55 -0.97 7.16
C GLN A 68 18.10 -1.55 5.81
N GLY A 69 17.11 -2.46 5.83
CA GLY A 69 16.56 -3.05 4.62
C GLY A 69 15.92 -2.01 3.70
N TRP A 70 15.14 -1.09 4.25
CA TRP A 70 14.49 -0.02 3.48
C TRP A 70 15.49 0.96 2.89
N ALA A 71 16.53 1.35 3.66
CA ALA A 71 17.61 2.20 3.15
C ALA A 71 18.36 1.53 1.99
N ALA A 72 18.59 0.20 2.05
CA ALA A 72 19.20 -0.56 0.96
C ALA A 72 18.33 -0.59 -0.32
N GLU A 73 17.02 -0.45 -0.18
CA GLU A 73 16.07 -0.28 -1.30
C GLU A 73 15.96 1.18 -1.80
N GLY A 74 16.67 2.12 -1.19
CA GLY A 74 16.63 3.53 -1.57
C GLY A 74 15.47 4.30 -0.98
N ILE A 75 14.78 3.75 0.02
CA ILE A 75 13.65 4.40 0.70
C ILE A 75 14.17 5.38 1.75
N GLY A 76 13.64 6.60 1.73
CA GLY A 76 13.95 7.63 2.71
C GLY A 76 13.30 7.35 4.07
N LEU A 77 14.08 7.55 5.13
CA LEU A 77 13.70 7.21 6.51
C LEU A 77 13.41 8.43 7.40
N ASP A 78 13.49 9.65 6.87
CA ASP A 78 13.32 10.89 7.64
C ASP A 78 11.95 11.04 8.30
N LYS A 79 10.98 10.25 7.88
CA LYS A 79 9.61 10.23 8.41
C LYS A 79 9.30 8.99 9.25
N VAL A 80 10.31 8.15 9.49
CA VAL A 80 10.20 6.98 10.38
C VAL A 80 10.46 7.43 11.82
N GLN A 81 9.44 7.38 12.65
CA GLN A 81 9.57 7.71 14.07
C GLN A 81 10.08 6.50 14.87
N ARG A 82 10.90 6.76 15.87
CA ARG A 82 11.39 5.75 16.82
C ARG A 82 10.74 6.00 18.17
N LEU A 83 9.90 5.07 18.61
CA LEU A 83 9.13 5.20 19.86
C LEU A 83 9.68 4.24 20.89
N SER A 84 10.29 4.80 21.97
CA SER A 84 10.90 4.00 23.03
C SER A 84 9.89 3.09 23.72
N GLY A 85 10.26 1.84 23.92
CA GLY A 85 9.43 0.82 24.56
C GLY A 85 8.27 0.31 23.70
N ARG A 86 8.19 0.72 22.41
CA ARG A 86 7.22 0.17 21.46
C ARG A 86 7.90 -0.83 20.54
N LEU A 87 7.11 -1.67 19.88
CA LEU A 87 7.58 -2.68 18.94
C LEU A 87 6.81 -2.60 17.63
N PRO A 88 7.36 -3.09 16.51
CA PRO A 88 6.59 -3.33 15.29
C PRO A 88 5.48 -4.36 15.54
N GLY A 89 4.44 -4.35 14.72
CA GLY A 89 3.49 -5.45 14.66
C GLY A 89 4.20 -6.74 14.21
N LEU A 90 3.62 -7.88 14.58
CA LEU A 90 4.11 -9.20 14.18
C LEU A 90 2.95 -10.03 13.64
N TYR A 91 3.22 -10.82 12.60
CA TYR A 91 2.32 -11.90 12.21
C TYR A 91 3.09 -13.18 11.92
N CYS A 92 2.41 -14.30 12.11
CA CYS A 92 2.94 -15.62 11.83
C CYS A 92 2.08 -16.32 10.78
N ILE A 93 2.74 -16.87 9.76
CA ILE A 93 2.10 -17.68 8.71
C ILE A 93 2.31 -19.16 9.06
N GLN A 94 1.22 -19.85 9.26
CA GLN A 94 1.18 -21.31 9.40
C GLN A 94 0.55 -21.88 8.13
N THR A 95 1.23 -22.83 7.50
CA THR A 95 0.68 -23.57 6.36
C THR A 95 0.34 -24.98 6.84
N ASP A 96 -0.89 -25.40 6.64
CA ASP A 96 -1.32 -26.74 7.00
C ASP A 96 -0.89 -27.80 5.95
N GLU A 97 -1.20 -29.07 6.21
CA GLU A 97 -0.87 -30.20 5.33
C GLU A 97 -1.53 -30.11 3.93
N ARG A 98 -2.58 -29.28 3.80
CA ARG A 98 -3.29 -29.05 2.53
C ARG A 98 -2.75 -27.84 1.77
N GLY A 99 -1.76 -27.12 2.35
CA GLY A 99 -1.20 -25.89 1.79
C GLY A 99 -2.02 -24.63 2.12
N GLU A 100 -3.07 -24.74 2.95
CA GLU A 100 -3.88 -23.61 3.39
C GLU A 100 -3.08 -22.74 4.39
N ARG A 101 -3.09 -21.42 4.17
CA ARG A 101 -2.38 -20.46 5.00
C ARG A 101 -3.28 -19.92 6.10
N ARG A 102 -2.81 -19.98 7.34
CA ARG A 102 -3.43 -19.34 8.50
C ARG A 102 -2.51 -18.24 9.02
N PHE A 103 -3.09 -17.03 9.21
CA PHE A 103 -2.37 -15.86 9.71
C PHE A 103 -2.75 -15.59 11.16
N LEU A 104 -1.74 -15.47 12.03
CA LEU A 104 -1.86 -15.10 13.44
C LEU A 104 -1.22 -13.73 13.63
N TYR A 105 -1.90 -12.78 14.27
CA TYR A 105 -1.44 -11.40 14.38
C TYR A 105 -1.24 -10.94 15.82
N TRP A 106 -0.14 -10.25 16.08
CA TRP A 106 0.17 -9.48 17.28
C TRP A 106 0.52 -8.06 16.87
N ARG A 107 -0.47 -7.18 16.72
CA ARG A 107 -0.29 -5.82 16.20
C ARG A 107 -1.12 -4.76 16.93
N ASN A 108 -1.87 -5.14 17.98
CA ASN A 108 -2.76 -4.20 18.68
C ASN A 108 -2.00 -3.08 19.40
N GLU A 109 -0.72 -3.32 19.76
CA GLU A 109 0.16 -2.37 20.41
C GLU A 109 1.34 -1.96 19.53
N ALA A 110 1.25 -2.18 18.20
CA ALA A 110 2.29 -1.81 17.27
C ALA A 110 2.56 -0.30 17.29
N ALA A 111 3.83 0.09 17.17
CA ALA A 111 4.28 1.48 17.23
C ALA A 111 3.56 2.39 16.22
N VAL A 112 3.24 1.88 15.04
CA VAL A 112 2.55 2.61 13.97
C VAL A 112 1.21 3.20 14.41
N ARG A 113 0.54 2.59 15.38
CA ARG A 113 -0.75 3.10 15.91
C ARG A 113 -0.63 4.50 16.50
N ASP A 114 0.55 4.83 16.98
CA ASP A 114 0.86 6.14 17.56
C ASP A 114 1.54 7.08 16.54
N CYS A 115 1.73 6.68 15.28
CA CYS A 115 2.48 7.42 14.26
C CYS A 115 2.06 8.89 14.18
N PHE A 116 0.76 9.18 14.22
CA PHE A 116 0.25 10.55 14.20
C PHE A 116 -0.23 11.07 15.56
N ASN A 117 0.08 10.37 16.67
CA ASN A 117 -0.29 10.76 18.03
C ASN A 117 0.91 11.09 18.92
N THR A 118 2.10 11.23 18.35
CA THR A 118 3.35 11.61 19.04
C THR A 118 3.52 13.12 19.10
N PRO A 119 4.39 13.65 19.98
CA PRO A 119 4.78 15.06 19.94
C PRO A 119 5.39 15.50 18.61
N ALA A 120 6.09 14.61 17.89
CA ALA A 120 6.71 14.89 16.60
C ALA A 120 5.70 14.88 15.42
N ALA A 121 4.52 14.29 15.61
CA ALA A 121 3.55 14.10 14.55
C ALA A 121 3.11 15.40 13.85
N GLY A 122 3.00 16.50 14.61
CA GLY A 122 2.64 17.80 14.06
C GLY A 122 3.63 18.29 13.01
N ALA A 123 4.93 18.18 13.29
CA ALA A 123 5.99 18.57 12.36
C ALA A 123 6.05 17.65 11.12
N ILE A 124 5.79 16.35 11.30
CA ILE A 124 5.75 15.39 10.19
C ILE A 124 4.56 15.72 9.28
N LEU A 125 3.36 15.89 9.83
CA LEU A 125 2.16 16.23 9.07
C LEU A 125 2.33 17.55 8.30
N GLU A 126 2.96 18.57 8.91
CA GLU A 126 3.25 19.83 8.21
C GLU A 126 4.17 19.61 7.00
N GLN A 127 5.23 18.79 7.17
CA GLN A 127 6.15 18.49 6.07
C GLN A 127 5.48 17.64 4.97
N LEU A 128 4.52 16.77 5.31
CA LEU A 128 3.80 15.96 4.33
C LEU A 128 2.92 16.80 3.39
N ARG A 129 2.52 18.01 3.78
CA ARG A 129 1.78 18.93 2.91
C ARG A 129 2.55 19.38 1.66
N ASP A 130 3.87 19.26 1.69
CA ASP A 130 4.76 19.68 0.61
C ASP A 130 5.24 18.49 -0.25
N TYR A 131 4.64 17.29 -0.08
CA TYR A 131 4.89 16.13 -0.94
C TYR A 131 4.06 16.20 -2.21
N ASP A 132 4.61 15.68 -3.30
CA ASP A 132 3.91 15.63 -4.59
C ASP A 132 2.90 14.48 -4.64
N VAL A 133 3.15 13.43 -3.86
CA VAL A 133 2.25 12.26 -3.76
C VAL A 133 2.15 11.78 -2.31
N LEU A 134 0.92 11.55 -1.87
CA LEU A 134 0.60 10.88 -0.60
C LEU A 134 -0.12 9.57 -0.92
N TYR A 135 0.51 8.45 -0.60
CA TYR A 135 -0.05 7.10 -0.81
C TYR A 135 -0.33 6.44 0.54
N PHE A 136 -1.50 5.87 0.69
CA PHE A 136 -1.87 5.07 1.86
C PHE A 136 -2.99 4.08 1.49
N SER A 137 -3.27 3.14 2.41
CA SER A 137 -4.24 2.07 2.16
C SER A 137 -5.35 2.00 3.21
N GLY A 138 -6.32 1.14 2.96
CA GLY A 138 -7.35 0.80 3.95
C GLY A 138 -6.77 0.16 5.22
N ILE A 139 -5.64 -0.57 5.11
CA ILE A 139 -4.90 -1.05 6.29
C ILE A 139 -4.35 0.14 7.08
N THR A 140 -3.78 1.14 6.42
CA THR A 140 -3.29 2.37 7.07
C THR A 140 -4.40 3.03 7.88
N LEU A 141 -5.59 3.20 7.29
CA LEU A 141 -6.73 3.81 7.98
C LEU A 141 -7.12 3.04 9.25
N ALA A 142 -7.07 1.72 9.19
CA ALA A 142 -7.44 0.88 10.33
C ALA A 142 -6.39 0.94 11.45
N VAL A 143 -5.09 0.84 11.11
CA VAL A 143 -4.03 0.75 12.12
C VAL A 143 -3.74 2.07 12.82
N LEU A 144 -3.92 3.20 12.15
CA LEU A 144 -3.79 4.52 12.77
C LEU A 144 -4.84 4.79 13.86
N GLY A 145 -5.90 4.00 13.91
CA GLY A 145 -7.03 4.23 14.81
C GLY A 145 -7.78 5.53 14.49
N GLU A 146 -8.74 5.89 15.32
CA GLU A 146 -9.62 7.03 15.04
C GLU A 146 -8.87 8.37 15.04
N ALA A 147 -8.08 8.64 16.07
CA ALA A 147 -7.36 9.90 16.20
C ALA A 147 -6.30 10.10 15.12
N GLY A 148 -5.48 9.08 14.83
CA GLY A 148 -4.47 9.15 13.78
C GLY A 148 -5.08 9.28 12.39
N ARG A 149 -6.18 8.56 12.14
CA ARG A 149 -6.97 8.67 10.90
C ARG A 149 -7.54 10.07 10.71
N ALA A 150 -8.12 10.67 11.74
CA ALA A 150 -8.64 12.04 11.68
C ALA A 150 -7.55 13.02 11.25
N ARG A 151 -6.35 12.93 11.86
CA ARG A 151 -5.21 13.79 11.50
C ARG A 151 -4.70 13.57 10.08
N LEU A 152 -4.72 12.32 9.58
CA LEU A 152 -4.43 12.04 8.18
C LEU A 152 -5.46 12.71 7.26
N LEU A 153 -6.75 12.57 7.55
CA LEU A 153 -7.81 13.18 6.74
C LEU A 153 -7.78 14.71 6.75
N GLU A 154 -7.42 15.32 7.87
CA GLU A 154 -7.23 16.77 7.98
C GLU A 154 -6.05 17.29 7.14
N LEU A 155 -5.03 16.47 6.93
CA LEU A 155 -3.87 16.80 6.07
C LEU A 155 -4.25 16.92 4.58
N LEU A 156 -5.11 16.02 4.08
CA LEU A 156 -5.31 15.81 2.64
C LEU A 156 -5.80 17.06 1.88
N PRO A 157 -6.81 17.84 2.34
CA PRO A 157 -7.28 19.01 1.62
C PRO A 157 -6.19 20.05 1.42
N GLU A 158 -5.34 20.26 2.43
CA GLU A 158 -4.24 21.23 2.35
C GLU A 158 -3.14 20.75 1.39
N ALA A 159 -2.73 19.49 1.50
CA ALA A 159 -1.75 18.88 0.60
C ALA A 159 -2.22 18.99 -0.88
N ARG A 160 -3.51 18.64 -1.15
CA ARG A 160 -4.09 18.77 -2.49
C ARG A 160 -4.10 20.23 -2.99
N ARG A 161 -4.41 21.21 -2.14
CA ARG A 161 -4.33 22.63 -2.52
C ARG A 161 -2.92 23.07 -2.87
N ARG A 162 -1.89 22.43 -2.29
CA ARG A 162 -0.48 22.66 -2.64
C ARG A 162 -0.01 21.85 -3.86
N GLY A 163 -0.88 21.03 -4.45
CA GLY A 163 -0.63 20.26 -5.67
C GLY A 163 -0.30 18.80 -5.46
N ALA A 164 -0.38 18.29 -4.22
CA ALA A 164 -0.19 16.87 -3.95
C ALA A 164 -1.29 16.03 -4.62
N ARG A 165 -0.89 14.89 -5.16
CA ARG A 165 -1.80 13.83 -5.61
C ARG A 165 -2.01 12.83 -4.48
N VAL A 166 -3.26 12.62 -4.09
CA VAL A 166 -3.64 11.64 -3.07
C VAL A 166 -4.00 10.32 -3.73
N VAL A 167 -3.30 9.26 -3.35
CA VAL A 167 -3.46 7.90 -3.88
C VAL A 167 -3.92 6.97 -2.77
N PHE A 168 -4.96 6.22 -3.01
CA PHE A 168 -5.54 5.29 -2.05
C PHE A 168 -5.69 3.88 -2.62
N ASP A 169 -5.18 2.88 -1.92
CA ASP A 169 -5.42 1.46 -2.18
C ASP A 169 -6.45 0.94 -1.16
N ASN A 170 -7.57 0.37 -1.64
CA ASN A 170 -8.65 -0.02 -0.74
C ASN A 170 -8.25 -1.10 0.27
N ASN A 171 -7.49 -2.08 -0.10
CA ASN A 171 -6.87 -3.12 0.73
C ASN A 171 -7.64 -3.39 2.05
N TYR A 172 -8.92 -3.77 1.93
CA TYR A 172 -9.82 -3.94 3.06
C TYR A 172 -9.52 -5.21 3.84
N ARG A 173 -9.39 -5.08 5.15
CA ARG A 173 -9.16 -6.21 6.05
C ARG A 173 -10.18 -6.17 7.19
N PRO A 174 -11.29 -6.92 7.10
CA PRO A 174 -12.40 -6.86 8.07
C PRO A 174 -11.94 -6.95 9.53
N ARG A 175 -10.95 -7.81 9.80
CA ARG A 175 -10.44 -8.06 11.16
C ARG A 175 -9.76 -6.86 11.83
N LEU A 176 -9.45 -5.81 11.09
CA LEU A 176 -8.82 -4.58 11.61
C LEU A 176 -9.83 -3.54 12.08
N TRP A 177 -11.10 -3.76 11.82
CA TRP A 177 -12.17 -2.83 12.12
C TRP A 177 -13.08 -3.35 13.22
N ALA A 178 -13.59 -2.46 14.05
CA ALA A 178 -14.53 -2.83 15.10
C ALA A 178 -15.90 -3.24 14.51
N SER A 179 -16.28 -2.66 13.37
CA SER A 179 -17.48 -3.02 12.60
C SER A 179 -17.30 -2.67 11.12
N VAL A 180 -18.14 -3.26 10.28
CA VAL A 180 -18.23 -2.94 8.85
C VAL A 180 -18.63 -1.48 8.64
N GLU A 181 -19.55 -0.96 9.45
CA GLU A 181 -20.03 0.43 9.38
C GLU A 181 -18.90 1.42 9.65
N GLN A 182 -18.01 1.13 10.61
CA GLN A 182 -16.84 1.97 10.88
C GLN A 182 -15.88 1.99 9.68
N ALA A 183 -15.60 0.85 9.07
CA ALA A 183 -14.80 0.76 7.87
C ALA A 183 -15.46 1.55 6.73
N TRP A 184 -16.73 1.32 6.49
CA TRP A 184 -17.49 1.96 5.43
C TRP A 184 -17.47 3.50 5.54
N GLN A 185 -17.68 4.05 6.75
CA GLN A 185 -17.59 5.49 7.00
C GLN A 185 -16.20 6.04 6.71
N ALA A 186 -15.14 5.36 7.18
CA ALA A 186 -13.77 5.80 6.97
C ALA A 186 -13.39 5.80 5.48
N TYR A 187 -13.77 4.76 4.73
CA TYR A 187 -13.48 4.67 3.30
C TYR A 187 -14.22 5.75 2.50
N ARG A 188 -15.48 6.01 2.80
CA ARG A 188 -16.23 7.09 2.14
C ARG A 188 -15.58 8.44 2.35
N GLN A 189 -15.19 8.78 3.59
CA GLN A 189 -14.51 10.04 3.89
C GLN A 189 -13.19 10.20 3.12
N VAL A 190 -12.44 9.11 2.94
CA VAL A 190 -11.20 9.11 2.18
C VAL A 190 -11.46 9.28 0.68
N LEU A 191 -12.37 8.50 0.11
CA LEU A 191 -12.67 8.49 -1.32
C LEU A 191 -13.16 9.84 -1.86
N GLU A 192 -13.71 10.71 -0.99
CA GLU A 192 -14.05 12.09 -1.32
C GLU A 192 -12.83 13.00 -1.51
N GLN A 193 -11.64 12.54 -1.06
CA GLN A 193 -10.41 13.34 -1.03
C GLN A 193 -9.26 12.73 -1.87
N VAL A 194 -9.54 11.68 -2.63
CA VAL A 194 -8.57 10.91 -3.40
C VAL A 194 -8.56 11.37 -4.86
N ASP A 195 -7.39 11.42 -5.48
CA ASP A 195 -7.21 11.73 -6.90
C ASP A 195 -7.04 10.46 -7.74
N LEU A 196 -6.41 9.42 -7.17
CA LEU A 196 -6.25 8.10 -7.77
C LEU A 196 -6.67 7.02 -6.77
N ALA A 197 -7.71 6.25 -7.09
CA ALA A 197 -8.12 5.08 -6.32
C ALA A 197 -7.67 3.79 -7.02
N LEU A 198 -6.92 2.95 -6.29
CA LEU A 198 -6.42 1.64 -6.72
C LEU A 198 -7.23 0.57 -5.97
N LEU A 199 -8.37 0.20 -6.52
CA LEU A 199 -9.36 -0.64 -5.86
C LEU A 199 -9.19 -2.11 -6.28
N THR A 200 -9.37 -3.05 -5.33
CA THR A 200 -9.47 -4.48 -5.59
C THR A 200 -10.93 -4.88 -5.53
N LEU A 201 -11.43 -5.56 -6.56
CA LEU A 201 -12.85 -5.91 -6.67
C LEU A 201 -13.33 -6.74 -5.47
N ASP A 202 -12.56 -7.73 -5.04
CA ASP A 202 -12.93 -8.57 -3.90
C ASP A 202 -13.09 -7.75 -2.59
N ASP A 203 -12.23 -6.74 -2.40
CA ASP A 203 -12.33 -5.84 -1.24
C ASP A 203 -13.56 -4.92 -1.34
N GLU A 204 -13.92 -4.43 -2.53
CA GLU A 204 -15.14 -3.66 -2.79
C GLU A 204 -16.40 -4.50 -2.58
N GLN A 205 -16.38 -5.75 -3.03
CA GLN A 205 -17.46 -6.69 -2.77
C GLN A 205 -17.63 -6.94 -1.27
N ALA A 206 -16.52 -7.16 -0.56
CA ALA A 206 -16.53 -7.48 0.86
C ALA A 206 -17.00 -6.29 1.73
N LEU A 207 -16.66 -5.04 1.37
CA LEU A 207 -17.00 -3.86 2.17
C LEU A 207 -18.33 -3.22 1.74
N PHE A 208 -18.57 -3.06 0.43
CA PHE A 208 -19.68 -2.29 -0.10
C PHE A 208 -20.73 -3.15 -0.80
N GLY A 209 -20.42 -4.43 -1.09
CA GLY A 209 -21.33 -5.33 -1.79
C GLY A 209 -21.42 -5.08 -3.31
N HIS A 210 -20.45 -4.37 -3.90
CA HIS A 210 -20.41 -4.12 -5.34
C HIS A 210 -20.28 -5.44 -6.10
N ALA A 211 -21.16 -5.68 -7.07
CA ALA A 211 -21.24 -6.99 -7.75
C ALA A 211 -20.08 -7.22 -8.72
N ASP A 212 -19.61 -6.16 -9.37
CA ASP A 212 -18.60 -6.21 -10.44
C ASP A 212 -17.85 -4.87 -10.54
N ALA A 213 -16.89 -4.79 -11.46
CA ALA A 213 -16.09 -3.60 -11.68
C ALA A 213 -16.92 -2.42 -12.22
N GLU A 214 -17.95 -2.66 -12.96
CA GLU A 214 -18.84 -1.60 -13.48
C GLU A 214 -19.61 -0.95 -12.33
N ALA A 215 -20.11 -1.74 -11.39
CA ALA A 215 -20.77 -1.25 -10.18
C ALA A 215 -19.81 -0.42 -9.31
N VAL A 216 -18.54 -0.86 -9.17
CA VAL A 216 -17.50 -0.09 -8.48
C VAL A 216 -17.29 1.27 -9.15
N LEU A 217 -17.08 1.29 -10.46
CA LEU A 217 -16.86 2.53 -11.21
C LEU A 217 -18.04 3.48 -11.14
N ALA A 218 -19.26 2.94 -11.19
CA ALA A 218 -20.49 3.72 -11.06
C ALA A 218 -20.68 4.34 -9.67
N ALA A 219 -20.15 3.68 -8.62
CA ALA A 219 -20.24 4.18 -7.24
C ALA A 219 -19.35 5.42 -6.99
N TYR A 220 -18.32 5.64 -7.79
CA TYR A 220 -17.33 6.71 -7.59
C TYR A 220 -17.22 7.69 -8.77
N PRO A 221 -18.31 8.31 -9.24
CA PRO A 221 -18.30 9.15 -10.45
C PRO A 221 -17.41 10.40 -10.32
N GLY A 222 -17.17 10.87 -9.09
CA GLY A 222 -16.39 12.08 -8.81
C GLY A 222 -14.87 11.88 -8.75
N LEU A 223 -14.37 10.63 -8.76
CA LEU A 223 -12.94 10.37 -8.73
C LEU A 223 -12.31 10.61 -10.11
N ALA A 224 -11.21 11.34 -10.16
CA ALA A 224 -10.52 11.68 -11.39
C ALA A 224 -9.93 10.46 -12.11
N GLU A 225 -9.39 9.50 -11.33
CA GLU A 225 -8.81 8.26 -11.85
C GLU A 225 -9.12 7.08 -10.91
N VAL A 226 -9.66 6.00 -11.47
CA VAL A 226 -10.02 4.78 -10.73
C VAL A 226 -9.50 3.57 -11.48
N VAL A 227 -8.80 2.71 -10.77
CA VAL A 227 -8.36 1.39 -11.25
C VAL A 227 -9.06 0.33 -10.42
N VAL A 228 -9.74 -0.61 -11.06
CA VAL A 228 -10.34 -1.78 -10.40
C VAL A 228 -9.54 -3.02 -10.78
N LYS A 229 -8.77 -3.53 -9.83
CA LYS A 229 -7.96 -4.77 -9.96
C LYS A 229 -8.89 -5.97 -9.80
N CYS A 230 -8.89 -6.89 -10.75
CA CYS A 230 -9.80 -8.05 -10.81
C CYS A 230 -9.02 -9.39 -10.83
N GLY A 231 -7.92 -9.48 -10.07
CA GLY A 231 -7.09 -10.69 -10.02
C GLY A 231 -6.50 -11.05 -11.38
N ALA A 232 -6.79 -12.27 -11.86
CA ALA A 232 -6.35 -12.76 -13.16
C ALA A 232 -7.23 -12.28 -14.33
N GLN A 233 -8.33 -11.57 -14.05
CA GLN A 233 -9.19 -10.97 -15.06
C GLN A 233 -8.64 -9.59 -15.49
N PRO A 234 -9.10 -9.03 -16.62
CA PRO A 234 -8.73 -7.68 -17.00
C PRO A 234 -9.05 -6.68 -15.89
N CYS A 235 -8.12 -5.77 -15.60
CA CYS A 235 -8.44 -4.63 -14.75
C CYS A 235 -9.21 -3.58 -15.54
N TRP A 236 -9.99 -2.78 -14.83
CA TRP A 236 -10.72 -1.65 -15.40
C TRP A 236 -10.04 -0.35 -14.99
N VAL A 237 -9.91 0.56 -15.93
CA VAL A 237 -9.33 1.89 -15.68
C VAL A 237 -10.29 2.94 -16.20
N ARG A 238 -10.72 3.86 -15.32
CA ARG A 238 -11.41 5.08 -15.72
C ARG A 238 -10.52 6.27 -15.39
N CYS A 239 -10.26 7.11 -16.41
CA CYS A 239 -9.49 8.35 -16.26
C CYS A 239 -10.13 9.43 -17.14
N GLY A 240 -10.63 10.50 -16.53
CA GLY A 240 -11.48 11.47 -17.19
C GLY A 240 -12.71 10.78 -17.81
N GLU A 241 -12.92 10.98 -19.12
CA GLU A 241 -13.99 10.33 -19.87
C GLU A 241 -13.62 8.95 -20.44
N GLY A 242 -12.32 8.57 -20.35
CA GLY A 242 -11.84 7.29 -20.85
C GLY A 242 -12.17 6.14 -19.92
N LEU A 243 -12.67 5.02 -20.50
CA LEU A 243 -12.91 3.76 -19.82
C LEU A 243 -12.23 2.64 -20.59
N TYR A 244 -11.39 1.89 -19.90
CA TYR A 244 -10.53 0.88 -20.51
C TYR A 244 -10.58 -0.44 -19.73
N GLN A 245 -10.56 -1.54 -20.45
CA GLN A 245 -10.28 -2.88 -19.92
C GLN A 245 -8.88 -3.29 -20.37
N VAL A 246 -8.00 -3.59 -19.43
CA VAL A 246 -6.61 -3.97 -19.74
C VAL A 246 -6.37 -5.40 -19.26
N PRO A 247 -6.07 -6.33 -20.20
CA PRO A 247 -5.89 -7.75 -19.87
C PRO A 247 -4.75 -7.98 -18.90
N ALA A 248 -4.94 -8.91 -17.96
CA ALA A 248 -3.86 -9.37 -17.10
C ALA A 248 -2.80 -10.14 -17.91
N GLN A 249 -1.54 -10.01 -17.52
CA GLN A 249 -0.47 -10.81 -18.09
C GLN A 249 -0.53 -12.22 -17.52
N LEU A 250 -0.72 -13.21 -18.40
CA LEU A 250 -0.74 -14.63 -18.03
C LEU A 250 0.67 -15.09 -17.65
N VAL A 251 0.73 -15.99 -16.67
CA VAL A 251 1.95 -16.68 -16.24
C VAL A 251 1.73 -18.18 -16.23
N ASP A 252 2.76 -18.94 -16.58
CA ASP A 252 2.69 -20.41 -16.61
C ASP A 252 2.55 -21.03 -15.22
N LYS A 253 3.17 -20.38 -14.21
CA LYS A 253 3.19 -20.88 -12.84
C LYS A 253 3.08 -19.76 -11.82
N VAL A 254 2.04 -19.83 -11.00
CA VAL A 254 1.90 -18.99 -9.80
C VAL A 254 2.56 -19.70 -8.63
N VAL A 255 3.49 -19.02 -7.96
CA VAL A 255 4.19 -19.51 -6.76
C VAL A 255 3.57 -18.92 -5.50
N ASP A 256 3.39 -17.59 -5.49
CA ASP A 256 2.84 -16.86 -4.35
C ASP A 256 2.16 -15.58 -4.84
N THR A 257 0.92 -15.33 -4.43
CA THR A 257 0.17 -14.13 -4.81
C THR A 257 0.36 -12.96 -3.85
N THR A 258 1.21 -13.11 -2.83
CA THR A 258 1.54 -12.04 -1.89
C THR A 258 2.11 -10.84 -2.65
N ALA A 259 1.64 -9.65 -2.31
CA ALA A 259 2.01 -8.37 -2.93
C ALA A 259 1.71 -8.24 -4.44
N ALA A 260 0.88 -9.11 -5.05
CA ALA A 260 0.46 -8.92 -6.44
C ALA A 260 -0.25 -7.57 -6.65
N GLY A 261 -1.19 -7.22 -5.76
CA GLY A 261 -1.88 -5.95 -5.76
C GLY A 261 -0.95 -4.76 -5.48
N ASP A 262 -0.06 -4.90 -4.49
CA ASP A 262 0.88 -3.85 -4.08
C ASP A 262 1.87 -3.51 -5.22
N SER A 263 2.40 -4.55 -5.88
CA SER A 263 3.31 -4.39 -7.01
C SER A 263 2.62 -3.81 -8.24
N PHE A 264 1.38 -4.25 -8.54
CA PHE A 264 0.57 -3.62 -9.57
C PHE A 264 0.38 -2.14 -9.29
N SER A 265 -0.05 -1.79 -8.08
CA SER A 265 -0.30 -0.40 -7.65
C SER A 265 0.95 0.46 -7.76
N ALA A 266 2.12 -0.07 -7.39
CA ALA A 266 3.40 0.62 -7.48
C ALA A 266 3.80 0.90 -8.93
N ALA A 267 3.77 -0.11 -9.83
CA ALA A 267 4.15 0.05 -11.22
C ALA A 267 3.14 0.93 -11.99
N TYR A 268 1.84 0.80 -11.70
CA TYR A 268 0.83 1.69 -12.24
C TYR A 268 1.15 3.14 -11.89
N LEU A 269 1.35 3.44 -10.61
CA LEU A 269 1.65 4.78 -10.13
C LEU A 269 2.96 5.31 -10.73
N ALA A 270 4.03 4.50 -10.76
CA ALA A 270 5.32 4.88 -11.37
C ALA A 270 5.16 5.28 -12.83
N ALA A 271 4.42 4.49 -13.62
CA ALA A 271 4.15 4.79 -15.02
C ALA A 271 3.34 6.08 -15.19
N ARG A 272 2.31 6.30 -14.35
CA ARG A 272 1.51 7.54 -14.38
C ARG A 272 2.33 8.77 -13.99
N LEU A 273 3.21 8.66 -13.00
CA LEU A 273 4.12 9.73 -12.61
C LEU A 273 5.15 10.05 -13.70
N SER A 274 5.54 9.05 -14.47
CA SER A 274 6.42 9.18 -15.64
C SER A 274 5.68 9.70 -16.89
N GLY A 275 4.39 10.04 -16.79
CA GLY A 275 3.60 10.63 -17.88
C GLY A 275 3.02 9.62 -18.86
N GLN A 276 3.04 8.33 -18.55
CA GLN A 276 2.42 7.30 -19.41
C GLN A 276 0.89 7.37 -19.34
N GLU A 277 0.24 6.99 -20.43
CA GLU A 277 -1.21 6.90 -20.52
C GLU A 277 -1.78 5.79 -19.61
N PRO A 278 -3.06 5.88 -19.19
CA PRO A 278 -3.66 4.94 -18.24
C PRO A 278 -3.56 3.46 -18.66
N VAL A 279 -3.73 3.17 -19.94
CA VAL A 279 -3.61 1.81 -20.49
C VAL A 279 -2.20 1.27 -20.33
N SER A 280 -1.19 2.03 -20.76
CA SER A 280 0.23 1.66 -20.64
C SER A 280 0.64 1.49 -19.17
N ALA A 281 0.10 2.33 -18.29
CA ALA A 281 0.33 2.22 -16.84
C ALA A 281 -0.28 0.92 -16.27
N ALA A 282 -1.50 0.54 -16.71
CA ALA A 282 -2.12 -0.71 -16.28
C ALA A 282 -1.35 -1.95 -16.80
N GLU A 283 -0.85 -1.88 -18.03
CA GLU A 283 0.04 -2.92 -18.58
C GLU A 283 1.34 -3.05 -17.76
N ALA A 284 1.93 -1.93 -17.33
CA ALA A 284 3.10 -1.94 -16.44
C ALA A 284 2.76 -2.60 -15.10
N GLY A 285 1.61 -2.25 -14.49
CA GLY A 285 1.09 -2.89 -13.30
C GLY A 285 0.96 -4.41 -13.46
N HIS A 286 0.30 -4.85 -14.53
CA HIS A 286 0.15 -6.29 -14.83
C HIS A 286 1.49 -6.99 -15.05
N ARG A 287 2.44 -6.37 -15.76
CA ARG A 287 3.78 -6.95 -15.98
C ARG A 287 4.52 -7.18 -14.68
N LEU A 288 4.52 -6.19 -13.78
CA LEU A 288 5.21 -6.35 -12.49
C LEU A 288 4.50 -7.36 -11.60
N ALA A 289 3.18 -7.30 -11.48
CA ALA A 289 2.41 -8.28 -10.71
C ALA A 289 2.62 -9.72 -11.21
N ALA A 290 2.58 -9.93 -12.54
CA ALA A 290 2.84 -11.22 -13.17
C ALA A 290 4.26 -11.75 -12.86
N ARG A 291 5.24 -10.86 -12.76
CA ARG A 291 6.62 -11.23 -12.36
C ARG A 291 6.67 -11.59 -10.87
N VAL A 292 6.08 -10.78 -10.01
CA VAL A 292 6.10 -10.97 -8.54
C VAL A 292 5.49 -12.30 -8.14
N ILE A 293 4.34 -12.67 -8.70
CA ILE A 293 3.65 -13.92 -8.32
C ILE A 293 4.38 -15.21 -8.72
N GLN A 294 5.49 -15.13 -9.44
CA GLN A 294 6.35 -16.27 -9.79
C GLN A 294 7.46 -16.52 -8.75
N TYR A 295 7.54 -15.71 -7.72
CA TYR A 295 8.50 -15.83 -6.62
C TYR A 295 7.80 -16.02 -5.28
N PRO A 296 8.47 -16.65 -4.28
CA PRO A 296 7.93 -16.72 -2.93
C PRO A 296 8.09 -15.39 -2.20
N GLY A 297 7.07 -15.02 -1.40
CA GLY A 297 7.08 -13.83 -0.56
C GLY A 297 6.72 -12.54 -1.31
N ALA A 298 6.68 -11.44 -0.56
CA ALA A 298 6.20 -10.15 -1.06
C ALA A 298 7.20 -9.40 -1.93
N LEU A 299 8.49 -9.49 -1.61
CA LEU A 299 9.56 -8.74 -2.29
C LEU A 299 10.48 -9.69 -3.05
N ILE A 300 10.48 -9.57 -4.37
CA ILE A 300 11.35 -10.37 -5.24
C ILE A 300 12.76 -9.77 -5.30
N PRO A 301 13.81 -10.56 -5.68
CA PRO A 301 15.17 -10.04 -5.82
C PRO A 301 15.23 -8.81 -6.74
N ARG A 302 16.05 -7.81 -6.38
CA ARG A 302 16.11 -6.53 -7.11
C ARG A 302 16.49 -6.67 -8.58
N HIS A 303 17.35 -7.61 -8.93
CA HIS A 303 17.77 -7.90 -10.32
C HIS A 303 16.68 -8.63 -11.14
N SER A 304 15.56 -8.97 -10.52
CA SER A 304 14.42 -9.60 -11.19
C SER A 304 13.29 -8.58 -11.50
N VAL A 305 13.49 -7.31 -11.20
CA VAL A 305 12.57 -6.21 -11.52
C VAL A 305 12.98 -5.52 -12.81
#